data_8057f53be7c6eeb8353f07099290482b
#
_entry.id   8057f53be7c6eeb8353f07099290482b
#
_cell.length_a   1.000
_cell.length_b   1.000
_cell.length_c   1.000
_cell.angle_alpha   90.00
_cell.angle_beta   90.00
_cell.angle_gamma   90.00
#
_symmetry.space_group_name_H-M   'P 1'
#
loop_
_entity.id
_entity.type
_entity.pdbx_description
1 polymer ?
#
loop_
_entity_poly.entity_id
_entity_poly.type
_entity_poly.pdbx_seq_one_letter_code
_entity_poly.pdbx_strand_id
1 'polypeptide(L)'
;MTFKKVSIVLFLIFSLFPIQKIFAQNSNTGFVPGNIWYSKDPFEEGDKIKIYTFIFNPDARELSGTVIFFDKTVLLGKKDFVIPAKTAKDVSIDWTVTAGDHTIFGKIENAKFLISKGKYEEVYLAENETEKSSRTVSKKITSKSTDINTNTAGVSVLDITKIIKEKTPDFITKPIISSANSLETFRKNVNTI
;
A
#
# COMPACT_ATOMS: atom_id res chain seq x y z
N MET A 1 -41.97 62.00 0.22
CA MET A 1 -42.56 60.81 0.92
C MET A 1 -42.22 59.46 0.32
N THR A 2 -41.18 59.35 -0.47
CA THR A 2 -40.82 58.15 -1.25
C THR A 2 -39.60 57.36 -0.72
N PHE A 3 -38.65 58.07 -0.08
CA PHE A 3 -37.41 57.38 0.40
C PHE A 3 -37.59 56.33 1.52
N LYS A 4 -38.55 56.63 2.49
CA LYS A 4 -38.79 55.64 3.58
C LYS A 4 -39.43 54.33 3.12
N LYS A 5 -40.26 54.34 2.08
CA LYS A 5 -40.90 53.13 1.55
C LYS A 5 -39.93 52.27 0.77
N VAL A 6 -38.99 52.85 0.04
CA VAL A 6 -37.94 52.11 -0.71
C VAL A 6 -36.97 51.40 0.25
N SER A 7 -36.62 52.06 1.39
CA SER A 7 -35.72 51.47 2.39
C SER A 7 -36.31 50.25 3.09
N ILE A 8 -37.62 50.24 3.36
CA ILE A 8 -38.31 49.11 4.00
C ILE A 8 -38.38 47.88 3.02
N VAL A 9 -38.66 48.16 1.73
CA VAL A 9 -38.71 47.10 0.73
C VAL A 9 -37.32 46.46 0.50
N LEU A 10 -36.25 47.24 0.50
CA LEU A 10 -34.89 46.75 0.37
C LEU A 10 -34.46 45.89 1.57
N PHE A 11 -34.89 46.25 2.79
CA PHE A 11 -34.62 45.48 3.99
C PHE A 11 -35.38 44.13 4.03
N LEU A 12 -36.63 44.10 3.52
CA LEU A 12 -37.44 42.90 3.41
C LEU A 12 -36.90 41.92 2.38
N ILE A 13 -36.31 42.40 1.28
CA ILE A 13 -35.70 41.53 0.25
C ILE A 13 -34.42 40.86 0.79
N PHE A 14 -33.64 41.56 1.64
CA PHE A 14 -32.40 41.00 2.23
C PHE A 14 -32.69 39.93 3.30
N SER A 15 -33.85 39.95 3.94
CA SER A 15 -34.26 38.96 4.94
C SER A 15 -34.78 37.65 4.35
N LEU A 16 -35.02 37.58 3.04
CA LEU A 16 -35.50 36.41 2.32
C LEU A 16 -34.36 35.52 1.75
N PHE A 17 -33.10 35.96 1.88
CA PHE A 17 -31.99 35.05 1.53
C PHE A 17 -31.87 34.00 2.63
N PRO A 18 -32.10 32.72 2.32
CA PRO A 18 -31.85 31.63 3.27
C PRO A 18 -30.38 31.70 3.65
N ILE A 19 -30.08 31.84 4.93
CA ILE A 19 -28.73 31.68 5.47
C ILE A 19 -28.38 30.20 5.18
N GLN A 20 -27.72 29.97 4.06
CA GLN A 20 -27.15 28.65 3.78
C GLN A 20 -26.13 28.40 4.88
N LYS A 21 -26.39 27.41 5.72
CA LYS A 21 -25.38 26.88 6.61
C LYS A 21 -24.25 26.39 5.72
N ILE A 22 -23.19 27.18 5.59
CA ILE A 22 -21.93 26.75 5.01
C ILE A 22 -21.41 25.72 6.00
N PHE A 23 -21.66 24.42 5.73
CA PHE A 23 -20.95 23.36 6.38
C PHE A 23 -19.50 23.55 5.96
N ALA A 24 -18.69 24.10 6.86
CA ALA A 24 -17.25 24.10 6.68
C ALA A 24 -16.84 22.63 6.58
N GLN A 25 -16.59 22.17 5.35
CA GLN A 25 -16.04 20.85 5.10
C GLN A 25 -14.69 20.82 5.81
N ASN A 26 -14.58 20.03 6.86
CA ASN A 26 -13.33 19.87 7.59
C ASN A 26 -12.35 19.18 6.63
N SER A 27 -11.59 19.98 5.90
CA SER A 27 -10.71 19.57 4.81
C SER A 27 -9.58 18.62 5.22
N ASN A 28 -9.46 18.30 6.51
CA ASN A 28 -8.39 17.51 7.08
C ASN A 28 -8.87 16.22 7.77
N THR A 29 -10.16 15.90 7.72
CA THR A 29 -10.68 14.64 8.26
C THR A 29 -10.53 13.56 7.21
N GLY A 30 -9.93 12.44 7.55
CA GLY A 30 -9.73 11.32 6.65
C GLY A 30 -8.30 10.83 6.66
N PHE A 31 -7.85 10.31 5.54
CA PHE A 31 -6.48 9.85 5.43
C PHE A 31 -5.47 11.00 5.54
N VAL A 32 -4.38 10.72 6.23
CA VAL A 32 -3.22 11.62 6.27
C VAL A 32 -2.46 11.47 4.95
N PRO A 33 -2.00 12.48 4.20
CA PRO A 33 -1.30 12.35 2.91
C PRO A 33 -0.05 11.43 2.95
N GLY A 34 0.16 10.63 1.90
CA GLY A 34 1.36 9.81 1.74
C GLY A 34 1.31 8.39 2.35
N ASN A 35 0.20 7.63 2.37
CA ASN A 35 -0.14 6.85 3.55
C ASN A 35 -0.49 5.38 3.36
N ILE A 36 0.34 4.65 2.62
CA ILE A 36 0.42 3.19 2.75
C ILE A 36 1.80 2.82 3.27
N TRP A 37 1.85 2.12 4.40
CA TRP A 37 3.08 1.54 4.95
C TRP A 37 2.97 0.03 5.06
N TYR A 38 4.11 -0.61 5.16
CA TYR A 38 4.22 -2.06 5.28
C TYR A 38 5.01 -2.41 6.53
N SER A 39 4.65 -3.51 7.20
CA SER A 39 5.40 -3.99 8.38
C SER A 39 6.81 -4.48 8.04
N LYS A 40 7.08 -4.73 6.76
CA LYS A 40 8.37 -5.10 6.19
C LYS A 40 8.50 -4.42 4.82
N ASP A 41 9.64 -3.80 4.53
CA ASP A 41 9.99 -3.24 3.22
C ASP A 41 11.52 -3.28 3.07
N PRO A 42 12.10 -3.93 2.07
CA PRO A 42 11.45 -4.65 0.99
C PRO A 42 10.81 -5.97 1.45
N PHE A 43 9.78 -6.41 0.73
CA PHE A 43 9.11 -7.68 0.95
C PHE A 43 9.20 -8.57 -0.29
N GLU A 44 9.04 -9.90 -0.10
CA GLU A 44 9.19 -10.94 -1.12
C GLU A 44 7.90 -11.76 -1.26
N GLU A 45 7.78 -12.52 -2.35
CA GLU A 45 6.69 -13.48 -2.53
C GLU A 45 6.61 -14.46 -1.36
N GLY A 46 5.41 -14.62 -0.80
CA GLY A 46 5.11 -15.49 0.32
C GLY A 46 5.27 -14.83 1.69
N ASP A 47 5.78 -13.61 1.77
CA ASP A 47 5.83 -12.88 3.04
C ASP A 47 4.42 -12.61 3.56
N LYS A 48 4.25 -12.77 4.88
CA LYS A 48 3.05 -12.36 5.59
C LYS A 48 3.33 -11.04 6.29
N ILE A 49 2.76 -9.98 5.77
CA ILE A 49 2.99 -8.61 6.24
C ILE A 49 1.68 -7.92 6.57
N LYS A 50 1.79 -6.80 7.28
CA LYS A 50 0.67 -5.87 7.48
C LYS A 50 0.80 -4.69 6.54
N ILE A 51 -0.34 -4.28 5.99
CA ILE A 51 -0.50 -3.01 5.28
C ILE A 51 -1.18 -2.06 6.24
N TYR A 52 -0.61 -0.87 6.43
CA TYR A 52 -1.10 0.16 7.35
C TYR A 52 -1.49 1.42 6.61
N THR A 53 -2.44 2.12 7.20
CA THR A 53 -2.75 3.52 6.88
C THR A 53 -3.08 4.29 8.15
N PHE A 54 -3.05 5.63 8.08
CA PHE A 54 -3.44 6.50 9.19
C PHE A 54 -4.65 7.35 8.82
N ILE A 55 -5.57 7.48 9.76
CA ILE A 55 -6.73 8.34 9.65
C ILE A 55 -6.66 9.37 10.76
N PHE A 56 -6.86 10.65 10.43
CA PHE A 56 -6.91 11.75 11.36
C PHE A 56 -8.33 12.26 11.51
N ASN A 57 -8.76 12.47 12.74
CA ASN A 57 -10.02 13.07 13.10
C ASN A 57 -9.81 14.39 13.86
N PRO A 58 -9.79 15.54 13.19
CA PRO A 58 -9.67 16.85 13.85
C PRO A 58 -10.97 17.35 14.47
N ASP A 59 -12.12 16.70 14.23
CA ASP A 59 -13.42 17.07 14.75
C ASP A 59 -13.50 16.88 16.29
N ALA A 60 -14.44 17.55 16.92
CA ALA A 60 -14.73 17.40 18.35
C ALA A 60 -15.60 16.15 18.64
N ARG A 61 -16.10 15.49 17.62
CA ARG A 61 -16.93 14.28 17.69
C ARG A 61 -16.09 13.05 17.34
N GLU A 62 -16.53 11.89 17.78
CA GLU A 62 -15.96 10.60 17.39
C GLU A 62 -16.30 10.28 15.94
N LEU A 63 -15.29 9.87 15.15
CA LEU A 63 -15.42 9.42 13.77
C LEU A 63 -15.37 7.88 13.72
N SER A 64 -16.30 7.29 13.01
CA SER A 64 -16.29 5.84 12.72
C SER A 64 -16.51 5.57 11.24
N GLY A 65 -16.09 4.39 10.78
CA GLY A 65 -16.23 3.98 9.38
C GLY A 65 -15.49 2.68 9.12
N THR A 66 -15.31 2.33 7.85
CA THR A 66 -14.60 1.14 7.40
C THR A 66 -13.53 1.53 6.39
N VAL A 67 -12.29 1.08 6.60
CA VAL A 67 -11.24 1.11 5.57
C VAL A 67 -11.31 -0.16 4.75
N ILE A 68 -11.34 -0.01 3.45
CA ILE A 68 -11.24 -1.10 2.47
C ILE A 68 -9.89 -0.98 1.78
N PHE A 69 -9.10 -2.03 1.80
CA PHE A 69 -7.81 -2.08 1.12
C PHE A 69 -7.92 -2.84 -0.19
N PHE A 70 -7.27 -2.31 -1.21
CA PHE A 70 -7.27 -2.86 -2.57
C PHE A 70 -5.84 -3.06 -3.07
N ASP A 71 -5.68 -4.07 -3.94
CA ASP A 71 -4.59 -4.18 -4.89
C ASP A 71 -5.17 -4.05 -6.30
N LYS A 72 -4.91 -2.93 -6.97
CA LYS A 72 -5.59 -2.57 -8.22
C LYS A 72 -7.11 -2.59 -8.03
N THR A 73 -7.79 -3.60 -8.55
CA THR A 73 -9.25 -3.81 -8.42
C THR A 73 -9.61 -4.96 -7.47
N VAL A 74 -8.60 -5.64 -6.90
CA VAL A 74 -8.80 -6.80 -6.02
C VAL A 74 -8.94 -6.32 -4.57
N LEU A 75 -9.98 -6.77 -3.91
CA LEU A 75 -10.18 -6.53 -2.48
C LEU A 75 -9.17 -7.36 -1.67
N LEU A 76 -8.31 -6.70 -0.90
CA LEU A 76 -7.38 -7.36 0.03
C LEU A 76 -8.01 -7.60 1.41
N GLY A 77 -8.81 -6.65 1.89
CA GLY A 77 -9.47 -6.76 3.18
C GLY A 77 -10.20 -5.50 3.60
N LYS A 78 -10.95 -5.62 4.70
CA LYS A 78 -11.70 -4.52 5.32
C LYS A 78 -11.39 -4.44 6.80
N LYS A 79 -11.39 -3.23 7.35
CA LYS A 79 -11.20 -3.00 8.78
C LYS A 79 -12.05 -1.83 9.25
N ASP A 80 -12.93 -2.08 10.20
CA ASP A 80 -13.70 -1.04 10.87
C ASP A 80 -12.80 -0.24 11.81
N PHE A 81 -13.09 1.05 11.92
CA PHE A 81 -12.38 1.94 12.81
C PHE A 81 -13.34 2.82 13.61
N VAL A 82 -12.88 3.19 14.79
CA VAL A 82 -13.47 4.23 15.64
C VAL A 82 -12.30 5.09 16.11
N ILE A 83 -12.39 6.40 15.87
CA ILE A 83 -11.36 7.39 16.19
C ILE A 83 -11.96 8.47 17.07
N PRO A 84 -11.48 8.61 18.32
CA PRO A 84 -11.93 9.68 19.21
C PRO A 84 -11.71 11.07 18.62
N ALA A 85 -12.38 12.06 19.20
CA ALA A 85 -12.19 13.47 18.86
C ALA A 85 -10.71 13.89 18.95
N LYS A 86 -10.25 14.70 18.00
CA LYS A 86 -8.90 15.31 18.00
C LYS A 86 -7.74 14.31 18.01
N THR A 87 -7.94 13.08 17.52
CA THR A 87 -6.91 12.04 17.48
C THR A 87 -6.68 11.46 16.09
N ALA A 88 -5.58 10.74 15.95
CA ALA A 88 -5.30 9.92 14.79
C ALA A 88 -5.19 8.45 15.20
N LYS A 89 -5.43 7.54 14.26
CA LYS A 89 -5.34 6.10 14.49
C LYS A 89 -4.84 5.39 13.24
N ASP A 90 -3.98 4.40 13.46
CA ASP A 90 -3.60 3.45 12.43
C ASP A 90 -4.71 2.41 12.21
N VAL A 91 -4.86 2.00 10.96
CA VAL A 91 -5.73 0.91 10.54
C VAL A 91 -4.92 -0.03 9.67
N SER A 92 -5.01 -1.32 9.91
CA SER A 92 -4.20 -2.30 9.18
C SER A 92 -4.94 -3.58 8.87
N ILE A 93 -4.47 -4.27 7.81
CA ILE A 93 -4.86 -5.64 7.45
C ILE A 93 -3.63 -6.52 7.30
N ASP A 94 -3.80 -7.83 7.43
CA ASP A 94 -2.79 -8.81 7.07
C ASP A 94 -2.85 -9.08 5.56
N TRP A 95 -1.68 -9.20 4.92
CA TRP A 95 -1.56 -9.51 3.51
C TRP A 95 -0.46 -10.54 3.29
N THR A 96 -0.77 -11.57 2.49
CA THR A 96 0.24 -12.50 1.99
C THR A 96 0.66 -12.05 0.60
N VAL A 97 1.92 -11.67 0.47
CA VAL A 97 2.50 -11.10 -0.75
C VAL A 97 2.53 -12.15 -1.85
N THR A 98 2.07 -11.78 -3.04
CA THR A 98 2.20 -12.59 -4.26
C THR A 98 3.25 -11.99 -5.18
N ALA A 99 3.75 -12.78 -6.15
CA ALA A 99 4.62 -12.24 -7.18
C ALA A 99 3.82 -11.42 -8.20
N GLY A 100 4.42 -10.38 -8.75
CA GLY A 100 3.85 -9.53 -9.78
C GLY A 100 3.85 -8.06 -9.43
N ASP A 101 3.11 -7.28 -10.22
CA ASP A 101 2.94 -5.85 -10.00
C ASP A 101 1.72 -5.59 -9.15
N HIS A 102 1.89 -4.83 -8.08
CA HIS A 102 0.88 -4.45 -7.12
C HIS A 102 0.68 -2.94 -7.13
N THR A 103 -0.56 -2.51 -6.89
CA THR A 103 -0.92 -1.10 -6.68
C THR A 103 -1.87 -1.05 -5.49
N ILE A 104 -1.31 -0.83 -4.32
CA ILE A 104 -2.01 -0.89 -3.05
C ILE A 104 -2.56 0.49 -2.69
N PHE A 105 -3.82 0.54 -2.26
CA PHE A 105 -4.45 1.74 -1.72
C PHE A 105 -5.58 1.39 -0.77
N GLY A 106 -5.97 2.35 0.07
CA GLY A 106 -7.09 2.25 0.99
C GLY A 106 -8.20 3.23 0.64
N LYS A 107 -9.44 2.87 0.90
CA LYS A 107 -10.62 3.73 0.74
C LYS A 107 -11.46 3.69 2.01
N ILE A 108 -11.93 4.86 2.47
CA ILE A 108 -12.88 4.94 3.58
C ILE A 108 -14.30 4.89 3.02
N GLU A 109 -15.13 4.02 3.62
CA GLU A 109 -16.55 3.94 3.37
C GLU A 109 -17.35 4.03 4.67
N ASN A 110 -18.62 4.41 4.55
CA ASN A 110 -19.57 4.52 5.66
C ASN A 110 -19.07 5.41 6.82
N ALA A 111 -18.34 6.49 6.47
CA ALA A 111 -17.84 7.43 7.46
C ALA A 111 -18.99 8.18 8.13
N LYS A 112 -18.96 8.28 9.48
CA LYS A 112 -19.99 8.94 10.26
C LYS A 112 -19.43 9.50 11.57
N PHE A 113 -19.98 10.64 11.99
CA PHE A 113 -19.71 11.20 13.30
C PHE A 113 -20.78 10.80 14.32
N LEU A 114 -20.34 10.52 15.53
CA LEU A 114 -21.24 10.33 16.67
C LEU A 114 -21.74 11.71 17.17
N ILE A 115 -23.04 11.99 17.04
CA ILE A 115 -23.65 13.25 17.52
C ILE A 115 -24.05 13.13 19.00
N SER A 116 -24.70 12.01 19.35
CA SER A 116 -25.11 11.68 20.71
C SER A 116 -25.27 10.17 20.83
N LYS A 117 -25.46 9.65 22.04
CA LYS A 117 -25.58 8.20 22.27
C LYS A 117 -26.56 7.55 21.27
N GLY A 118 -26.00 6.74 20.38
CA GLY A 118 -26.73 5.97 19.37
C GLY A 118 -27.20 6.79 18.15
N LYS A 119 -26.85 8.08 18.03
CA LYS A 119 -27.17 8.92 16.85
C LYS A 119 -25.91 9.27 16.08
N TYR A 120 -25.93 9.00 14.78
CA TYR A 120 -24.81 9.24 13.88
C TYR A 120 -25.22 10.16 12.74
N GLU A 121 -24.28 10.91 12.21
CA GLU A 121 -24.39 11.74 11.02
C GLU A 121 -23.40 11.24 9.99
N GLU A 122 -23.87 10.88 8.80
CA GLU A 122 -23.01 10.50 7.69
C GLU A 122 -22.16 11.69 7.25
N VAL A 123 -20.90 11.44 6.89
CA VAL A 123 -19.96 12.47 6.47
C VAL A 123 -19.22 12.03 5.20
N TYR A 124 -19.11 12.97 4.27
CA TYR A 124 -18.25 12.83 3.11
C TYR A 124 -16.87 13.39 3.45
N LEU A 125 -15.87 12.53 3.41
CA LEU A 125 -14.48 12.91 3.66
C LEU A 125 -13.83 13.37 2.36
N ALA A 126 -13.11 14.50 2.39
CA ALA A 126 -12.35 14.99 1.25
C ALA A 126 -11.21 13.99 0.91
N GLU A 127 -10.52 13.54 1.96
CA GLU A 127 -9.42 12.57 1.87
C GLU A 127 -9.93 11.15 2.21
N ASN A 128 -10.78 10.61 1.34
CA ASN A 128 -11.39 9.28 1.54
C ASN A 128 -10.64 8.15 0.82
N GLU A 129 -9.60 8.46 0.05
CA GLU A 129 -8.72 7.48 -0.63
C GLU A 129 -7.26 7.83 -0.37
N THR A 130 -6.43 6.84 -0.11
CA THR A 130 -4.99 7.04 0.05
C THR A 130 -4.32 7.26 -1.31
N GLU A 131 -3.10 7.79 -1.31
CA GLU A 131 -2.22 7.67 -2.47
C GLU A 131 -1.98 6.19 -2.82
N LYS A 132 -1.70 5.93 -4.10
CA LYS A 132 -1.44 4.58 -4.60
C LYS A 132 0.03 4.22 -4.43
N SER A 133 0.29 3.13 -3.70
CA SER A 133 1.63 2.58 -3.51
C SER A 133 1.90 1.46 -4.51
N SER A 134 2.76 1.72 -5.50
CA SER A 134 3.13 0.72 -6.51
C SER A 134 4.36 -0.07 -6.08
N ARG A 135 4.33 -1.40 -6.24
CA ARG A 135 5.40 -2.34 -5.93
C ARG A 135 5.46 -3.44 -6.97
N THR A 136 6.66 -3.85 -7.36
CA THR A 136 6.90 -5.06 -8.18
C THR A 136 7.59 -6.10 -7.31
N VAL A 137 7.00 -7.29 -7.22
CA VAL A 137 7.51 -8.40 -6.42
C VAL A 137 7.97 -9.52 -7.35
N SER A 138 9.25 -9.84 -7.29
CA SER A 138 9.81 -10.94 -8.08
C SER A 138 9.33 -12.28 -7.56
N LYS A 139 9.09 -13.22 -8.49
CA LYS A 139 8.74 -14.59 -8.13
C LYS A 139 9.90 -15.25 -7.37
N LYS A 140 9.62 -15.83 -6.21
CA LYS A 140 10.60 -16.58 -5.44
C LYS A 140 10.92 -17.89 -6.16
N ILE A 141 12.13 -18.00 -6.69
CA ILE A 141 12.62 -19.26 -7.27
C ILE A 141 12.99 -20.17 -6.10
N THR A 142 12.06 -21.01 -5.67
CA THR A 142 12.39 -22.10 -4.77
C THR A 142 13.15 -23.13 -5.61
N SER A 143 14.48 -23.08 -5.56
CA SER A 143 15.30 -24.19 -6.03
C SER A 143 14.85 -25.41 -5.23
N LYS A 144 14.07 -26.31 -5.83
CA LYS A 144 13.85 -27.62 -5.26
C LYS A 144 15.26 -28.21 -5.16
N SER A 145 15.85 -28.22 -3.97
CA SER A 145 17.06 -28.96 -3.69
C SER A 145 16.73 -30.39 -4.09
N THR A 146 17.13 -30.78 -5.29
CA THR A 146 17.28 -32.20 -5.59
C THR A 146 18.39 -32.58 -4.65
N ASP A 147 18.09 -33.44 -3.67
CA ASP A 147 19.08 -34.07 -2.82
C ASP A 147 20.12 -34.70 -3.75
N ILE A 148 21.12 -33.92 -4.09
CA ILE A 148 22.34 -34.44 -4.66
C ILE A 148 23.02 -35.09 -3.45
N ASN A 149 22.84 -36.40 -3.37
CA ASN A 149 23.52 -37.27 -2.41
C ASN A 149 25.04 -37.04 -2.63
N THR A 150 25.59 -36.06 -1.90
CA THR A 150 27.00 -35.65 -1.98
C THR A 150 27.87 -36.65 -1.22
N ASN A 151 27.82 -37.92 -1.63
CA ASN A 151 28.83 -38.88 -1.33
C ASN A 151 29.82 -39.00 -2.51
N THR A 152 30.26 -37.86 -3.06
CA THR A 152 31.35 -37.87 -4.04
C THR A 152 32.18 -36.62 -3.86
N ALA A 153 33.32 -36.77 -3.21
CA ALA A 153 34.40 -35.82 -3.30
C ALA A 153 34.75 -35.64 -4.78
N GLY A 154 34.56 -34.43 -5.34
CA GLY A 154 35.05 -34.08 -6.65
C GLY A 154 34.02 -33.74 -7.74
N VAL A 155 32.96 -32.98 -7.43
CA VAL A 155 32.18 -32.35 -8.50
C VAL A 155 33.02 -31.23 -9.12
N SER A 156 33.46 -31.48 -10.37
CA SER A 156 34.27 -30.51 -11.09
C SER A 156 33.39 -29.31 -11.55
N VAL A 157 34.01 -28.13 -11.68
CA VAL A 157 33.34 -26.95 -12.25
C VAL A 157 32.75 -27.24 -13.63
N LEU A 158 33.31 -28.18 -14.37
CA LEU A 158 32.83 -28.64 -15.68
C LEU A 158 31.49 -29.39 -15.61
N ASP A 159 31.19 -30.10 -14.53
CA ASP A 159 29.90 -30.78 -14.37
C ASP A 159 28.77 -29.79 -14.06
N ILE A 160 29.06 -28.76 -13.27
CA ILE A 160 28.12 -27.68 -12.98
C ILE A 160 27.80 -26.87 -14.24
N THR A 161 28.80 -26.57 -15.06
CA THR A 161 28.60 -25.81 -16.32
C THR A 161 27.76 -26.59 -17.32
N LYS A 162 27.86 -27.91 -17.35
CA LYS A 162 27.04 -28.76 -18.22
C LYS A 162 25.58 -28.74 -17.82
N ILE A 163 25.28 -28.83 -16.52
CA ILE A 163 23.91 -28.78 -15.99
C ILE A 163 23.25 -27.42 -16.28
N ILE A 164 24.01 -26.33 -16.13
CA ILE A 164 23.51 -24.97 -16.41
C ILE A 164 23.18 -24.82 -17.90
N LYS A 165 24.03 -25.33 -18.79
CA LYS A 165 23.85 -25.25 -20.24
C LYS A 165 22.61 -25.99 -20.74
N GLU A 166 22.25 -27.12 -20.13
CA GLU A 166 21.12 -27.93 -20.56
C GLU A 166 19.75 -27.40 -20.15
N LYS A 167 19.69 -26.55 -19.11
CA LYS A 167 18.42 -26.10 -18.50
C LYS A 167 18.15 -24.60 -18.56
N THR A 168 19.08 -23.81 -19.08
CA THR A 168 18.97 -22.33 -19.01
C THR A 168 19.18 -21.69 -20.39
N PRO A 169 18.41 -20.66 -20.76
CA PRO A 169 18.59 -19.95 -22.03
C PRO A 169 20.00 -19.36 -22.18
N ASP A 170 20.51 -19.36 -23.41
CA ASP A 170 21.89 -18.95 -23.75
C ASP A 170 22.28 -17.54 -23.28
N PHE A 171 21.37 -16.60 -23.26
CA PHE A 171 21.66 -15.21 -22.84
C PHE A 171 21.97 -15.09 -21.33
N ILE A 172 21.52 -16.06 -20.52
CA ILE A 172 21.82 -16.15 -19.08
C ILE A 172 23.08 -16.99 -18.84
N THR A 173 23.26 -18.06 -19.62
CA THR A 173 24.36 -19.02 -19.39
C THR A 173 25.72 -18.51 -19.83
N LYS A 174 25.80 -17.74 -20.92
CA LYS A 174 27.07 -17.24 -21.48
C LYS A 174 27.91 -16.43 -20.47
N PRO A 175 27.36 -15.45 -19.71
CA PRO A 175 28.15 -14.72 -18.71
C PRO A 175 28.64 -15.61 -17.57
N ILE A 176 27.81 -16.57 -17.11
CA ILE A 176 28.13 -17.44 -15.98
C ILE A 176 29.25 -18.43 -16.37
N ILE A 177 29.15 -19.05 -17.54
CA ILE A 177 30.14 -19.99 -18.06
C ILE A 177 31.47 -19.26 -18.30
N SER A 178 31.47 -18.05 -18.84
CA SER A 178 32.66 -17.25 -19.05
C SER A 178 33.39 -16.95 -17.73
N SER A 179 32.65 -16.57 -16.68
CA SER A 179 33.20 -16.30 -15.36
C SER A 179 33.77 -17.53 -14.71
N ALA A 180 33.09 -18.69 -14.81
CA ALA A 180 33.56 -19.96 -14.27
C ALA A 180 34.87 -20.44 -14.96
N ASN A 181 34.96 -20.29 -16.27
CA ASN A 181 36.17 -20.64 -17.01
C ASN A 181 37.36 -19.74 -16.65
N SER A 182 37.13 -18.45 -16.41
CA SER A 182 38.16 -17.53 -15.95
C SER A 182 38.71 -17.93 -14.58
N LEU A 183 37.87 -18.31 -13.65
CA LEU A 183 38.26 -18.77 -12.30
C LEU A 183 39.07 -20.07 -12.36
N GLU A 184 38.66 -21.02 -13.21
CA GLU A 184 39.39 -22.27 -13.38
C GLU A 184 40.78 -22.09 -14.00
N THR A 185 40.91 -21.17 -14.96
CA THR A 185 42.19 -20.78 -15.54
C THR A 185 43.11 -20.15 -14.49
N PHE A 186 42.57 -19.26 -13.66
CA PHE A 186 43.30 -18.65 -12.56
C PHE A 186 43.79 -19.69 -11.55
N ARG A 187 42.93 -20.66 -11.15
CA ARG A 187 43.24 -21.74 -10.23
C ARG A 187 44.39 -22.60 -10.74
N LYS A 188 44.36 -22.95 -12.04
CA LYS A 188 45.45 -23.72 -12.66
C LYS A 188 46.78 -23.02 -12.68
N ASN A 189 46.76 -21.69 -12.92
CA ASN A 189 47.99 -20.91 -12.95
C ASN A 189 48.59 -20.75 -11.57
N VAL A 190 47.77 -20.67 -10.50
CA VAL A 190 48.27 -20.56 -9.10
C VAL A 190 48.86 -21.89 -8.62
N ASN A 191 48.37 -23.04 -9.06
CA ASN A 191 48.86 -24.34 -8.64
C ASN A 191 50.11 -24.81 -9.41
N THR A 192 50.65 -23.98 -10.35
CA THR A 192 51.84 -24.30 -11.17
C THR A 192 53.07 -23.50 -10.74
N ILE A 193 52.98 -22.73 -9.67
CA ILE A 193 54.08 -22.05 -8.98
C ILE A 193 54.40 -22.81 -7.69
#